data_506e7188811c4d2318e8ffcdfc5eb031
#
_entry.id   506e7188811c4d2318e8ffcdfc5eb031
#
_cell.length_a   1.000
_cell.length_b   1.000
_cell.length_c   1.000
_cell.angle_alpha   90.00
_cell.angle_beta   90.00
_cell.angle_gamma   90.00
#
_symmetry.space_group_name_H-M   'P 1'
#
loop_
_entity.id
_entity.type
_entity.pdbx_description
1 polymer ?
#
loop_
_entity_poly.entity_id
_entity_poly.type
_entity_poly.pdbx_seq_one_letter_code
_entity_poly.pdbx_strand_id
1 'polypeptide(L)'
;NIHFGGIGGVGMSGIAEVLHNLGFKVSGSDQARNAVTEHLSSLGIQVYPGHTAEHVNGADVVVTSTAVKKDNPEVVAALEQQIPVIPRALMLAELMRFRDGIAIAGTHGKTTPTSLTASILGAAGLDPTFVIGGKLNAAGTNARLGKGEYIVAEADESDASFLYLTPIMSVVTNIDEDHMDTYGHSVEKLHQAFVDFIHRMPFYGKAFLCIDSEHVRAILPKISKPYATYGLDDTADIYAT
;
A
#
# COMPACT_ATOMS: atom_id res chain seq x y z
N ASN A 1 3.38 8.12 -19.13
CA ASN A 1 3.00 6.73 -19.41
C ASN A 1 3.62 5.82 -18.35
N ILE A 2 2.79 5.06 -17.63
CA ILE A 2 3.19 4.19 -16.53
C ILE A 2 2.89 2.75 -16.94
N HIS A 3 3.91 1.89 -16.94
CA HIS A 3 3.75 0.48 -17.28
C HIS A 3 3.83 -0.40 -16.03
N PHE A 4 2.93 -1.37 -15.88
CA PHE A 4 2.86 -2.27 -14.74
C PHE A 4 3.18 -3.72 -15.14
N GLY A 5 4.31 -4.25 -14.68
CA GLY A 5 4.63 -5.68 -14.80
C GLY A 5 3.87 -6.49 -13.72
N GLY A 6 3.02 -7.43 -14.13
CA GLY A 6 2.14 -8.18 -13.25
C GLY A 6 0.91 -7.38 -12.77
N ILE A 7 0.29 -6.65 -13.70
CA ILE A 7 -0.81 -5.71 -13.42
C ILE A 7 -2.06 -6.39 -12.82
N GLY A 8 -2.27 -7.69 -13.06
CA GLY A 8 -3.40 -8.46 -12.55
C GLY A 8 -3.34 -8.80 -11.06
N GLY A 9 -2.22 -8.52 -10.40
CA GLY A 9 -2.13 -8.65 -8.94
C GLY A 9 -3.02 -7.64 -8.23
N VAL A 10 -3.69 -8.04 -7.13
CA VAL A 10 -4.68 -7.22 -6.42
C VAL A 10 -4.14 -5.85 -6.02
N GLY A 11 -2.93 -5.79 -5.45
CA GLY A 11 -2.32 -4.52 -5.05
C GLY A 11 -1.80 -3.69 -6.23
N MET A 12 -1.46 -4.32 -7.36
CA MET A 12 -1.01 -3.64 -8.59
C MET A 12 -2.19 -3.01 -9.31
N SER A 13 -3.26 -3.78 -9.52
CA SER A 13 -4.46 -3.34 -10.24
C SER A 13 -5.12 -2.12 -9.61
N GLY A 14 -5.19 -2.08 -8.28
CA GLY A 14 -5.77 -0.94 -7.58
C GLY A 14 -5.00 0.36 -7.81
N ILE A 15 -3.67 0.32 -7.75
CA ILE A 15 -2.82 1.48 -8.04
C ILE A 15 -2.95 1.90 -9.51
N ALA A 16 -2.95 0.93 -10.43
CA ALA A 16 -3.09 1.17 -11.87
C ALA A 16 -4.44 1.86 -12.19
N GLU A 17 -5.53 1.40 -11.59
CA GLU A 17 -6.86 1.99 -11.73
C GLU A 17 -6.92 3.43 -11.20
N VAL A 18 -6.37 3.68 -10.01
CA VAL A 18 -6.33 5.04 -9.43
C VAL A 18 -5.53 5.99 -10.31
N LEU A 19 -4.36 5.57 -10.80
CA LEU A 19 -3.53 6.39 -11.71
C LEU A 19 -4.23 6.66 -13.04
N HIS A 20 -4.90 5.66 -13.61
CA HIS A 20 -5.69 5.82 -14.83
C HIS A 20 -6.80 6.86 -14.63
N ASN A 21 -7.54 6.77 -13.53
CA ASN A 21 -8.62 7.69 -13.19
C ASN A 21 -8.11 9.11 -12.87
N LEU A 22 -6.85 9.27 -12.44
CA LEU A 22 -6.15 10.55 -12.34
C LEU A 22 -5.73 11.14 -13.69
N GLY A 23 -5.94 10.41 -14.80
CA GLY A 23 -5.62 10.86 -16.14
C GLY A 23 -4.23 10.47 -16.65
N PHE A 24 -3.48 9.65 -15.91
CA PHE A 24 -2.24 9.09 -16.44
C PHE A 24 -2.51 8.05 -17.51
N LYS A 25 -1.64 7.99 -18.51
CA LYS A 25 -1.66 6.89 -19.48
C LYS A 25 -1.05 5.66 -18.78
N VAL A 26 -1.86 4.62 -18.60
CA VAL A 26 -1.48 3.38 -17.92
C VAL A 26 -1.53 2.21 -18.87
N SER A 27 -0.52 1.38 -18.83
CA SER A 27 -0.47 0.07 -19.49
C SER A 27 0.10 -0.98 -18.53
N GLY A 28 -0.04 -2.23 -18.83
CA GLY A 28 0.60 -3.28 -18.06
C GLY A 28 0.54 -4.64 -18.74
N SER A 29 1.23 -5.59 -18.16
CA SER A 29 1.32 -6.97 -18.61
C SER A 29 0.99 -7.94 -17.49
N ASP A 30 0.44 -9.10 -17.83
CA ASP A 30 0.24 -10.20 -16.90
C ASP A 30 0.29 -11.54 -17.63
N GLN A 31 0.78 -12.58 -16.96
CA GLN A 31 0.79 -13.93 -17.51
C GLN A 31 -0.61 -14.55 -17.52
N ALA A 32 -1.44 -14.19 -16.55
CA ALA A 32 -2.79 -14.72 -16.41
C ALA A 32 -3.83 -13.71 -16.92
N ARG A 33 -4.73 -14.21 -17.77
CA ARG A 33 -5.97 -13.50 -18.06
C ARG A 33 -7.02 -13.89 -17.02
N ASN A 34 -7.46 -12.93 -16.23
CA ASN A 34 -8.41 -13.14 -15.14
C ASN A 34 -9.41 -11.97 -15.04
N ALA A 35 -10.37 -12.05 -14.14
CA ALA A 35 -11.39 -11.02 -13.96
C ALA A 35 -10.79 -9.62 -13.66
N VAL A 36 -9.63 -9.55 -13.01
CA VAL A 36 -8.94 -8.27 -12.70
C VAL A 36 -8.39 -7.65 -13.97
N THR A 37 -7.67 -8.42 -14.80
CA THR A 37 -7.12 -7.92 -16.07
C THR A 37 -8.22 -7.55 -17.07
N GLU A 38 -9.35 -8.28 -17.07
CA GLU A 38 -10.53 -7.95 -17.87
C GLU A 38 -11.20 -6.65 -17.40
N HIS A 39 -11.33 -6.46 -16.08
CA HIS A 39 -11.83 -5.22 -15.51
C HIS A 39 -10.96 -4.02 -15.92
N LEU A 40 -9.65 -4.10 -15.75
CA LEU A 40 -8.73 -3.02 -16.17
C LEU A 40 -8.84 -2.70 -17.66
N SER A 41 -8.95 -3.74 -18.50
CA SER A 41 -9.15 -3.55 -19.95
C SER A 41 -10.48 -2.86 -20.26
N SER A 42 -11.55 -3.16 -19.51
CA SER A 42 -12.86 -2.50 -19.67
C SER A 42 -12.83 -1.01 -19.30
N LEU A 43 -11.90 -0.60 -18.43
CA LEU A 43 -11.64 0.81 -18.09
C LEU A 43 -10.83 1.56 -19.17
N GLY A 44 -10.32 0.85 -20.19
CA GLY A 44 -9.48 1.43 -21.24
C GLY A 44 -7.97 1.34 -20.99
N ILE A 45 -7.55 0.64 -19.92
CA ILE A 45 -6.13 0.36 -19.66
C ILE A 45 -5.65 -0.71 -20.64
N GLN A 46 -4.53 -0.46 -21.31
CA GLN A 46 -3.91 -1.43 -22.22
C GLN A 46 -3.25 -2.55 -21.42
N VAL A 47 -3.82 -3.76 -21.44
CA VAL A 47 -3.28 -4.95 -20.78
C VAL A 47 -2.75 -5.93 -21.81
N TYR A 48 -1.48 -6.28 -21.70
CA TYR A 48 -0.80 -7.22 -22.59
C TYR A 48 -0.72 -8.62 -21.96
N PRO A 49 -0.91 -9.69 -22.74
CA PRO A 49 -0.70 -11.05 -22.28
C PRO A 49 0.80 -11.38 -22.27
N GLY A 50 1.31 -11.97 -21.18
CA GLY A 50 2.73 -12.29 -21.02
C GLY A 50 3.61 -11.03 -20.86
N HIS A 51 4.92 -11.26 -20.87
CA HIS A 51 5.92 -10.21 -20.70
C HIS A 51 6.86 -10.18 -21.90
N THR A 52 6.94 -9.07 -22.60
CA THR A 52 7.90 -8.86 -23.71
C THR A 52 8.54 -7.47 -23.62
N ALA A 53 9.76 -7.35 -24.16
CA ALA A 53 10.54 -6.12 -24.11
C ALA A 53 9.82 -4.91 -24.75
N GLU A 54 9.00 -5.16 -25.76
CA GLU A 54 8.31 -4.11 -26.52
C GLU A 54 7.22 -3.40 -25.71
N HIS A 55 6.68 -4.05 -24.64
CA HIS A 55 5.62 -3.48 -23.83
C HIS A 55 6.02 -2.21 -23.09
N VAL A 56 7.31 -2.04 -22.80
CA VAL A 56 7.82 -0.87 -22.05
C VAL A 56 8.21 0.30 -22.98
N ASN A 57 8.09 0.14 -24.30
CA ASN A 57 8.43 1.21 -25.24
C ASN A 57 7.57 2.46 -25.01
N GLY A 58 8.27 3.58 -24.72
CA GLY A 58 7.62 4.87 -24.45
C GLY A 58 6.99 4.97 -23.04
N ALA A 59 7.31 4.07 -22.13
CA ALA A 59 7.00 4.22 -20.71
C ALA A 59 7.96 5.22 -20.07
N ASP A 60 7.46 6.04 -19.15
CA ASP A 60 8.27 6.94 -18.32
C ASP A 60 8.77 6.23 -17.06
N VAL A 61 8.06 5.18 -16.63
CA VAL A 61 8.39 4.35 -15.48
C VAL A 61 7.77 2.96 -15.64
N VAL A 62 8.46 1.94 -15.13
CA VAL A 62 7.96 0.57 -15.00
C VAL A 62 7.77 0.26 -13.52
N VAL A 63 6.55 -0.16 -13.16
CA VAL A 63 6.19 -0.56 -11.80
C VAL A 63 6.14 -2.07 -11.72
N THR A 64 6.82 -2.66 -10.73
CA THR A 64 6.87 -4.11 -10.55
C THR A 64 6.38 -4.55 -9.17
N SER A 65 5.78 -5.74 -9.11
CA SER A 65 5.55 -6.43 -7.84
C SER A 65 6.76 -7.29 -7.46
N THR A 66 6.80 -7.76 -6.23
CA THR A 66 7.84 -8.69 -5.74
C THR A 66 7.85 -10.03 -6.49
N ALA A 67 6.73 -10.39 -7.15
CA ALA A 67 6.63 -11.59 -7.97
C ALA A 67 7.36 -11.48 -9.33
N VAL A 68 7.62 -10.25 -9.80
CA VAL A 68 8.33 -10.00 -11.06
C VAL A 68 9.83 -10.08 -10.81
N LYS A 69 10.49 -11.06 -11.45
CA LYS A 69 11.93 -11.28 -11.29
C LYS A 69 12.75 -10.25 -12.06
N LYS A 70 14.02 -10.09 -11.65
CA LYS A 70 14.97 -9.17 -12.30
C LYS A 70 15.32 -9.54 -13.74
N ASP A 71 15.18 -10.81 -14.11
CA ASP A 71 15.38 -11.33 -15.46
C ASP A 71 14.14 -11.26 -16.36
N ASN A 72 13.05 -10.67 -15.87
CA ASN A 72 11.86 -10.40 -16.67
C ASN A 72 12.21 -9.52 -17.88
N PRO A 73 11.80 -9.87 -19.13
CA PRO A 73 12.19 -9.13 -20.33
C PRO A 73 11.76 -7.66 -20.30
N GLU A 74 10.67 -7.30 -19.64
CA GLU A 74 10.25 -5.90 -19.46
C GLU A 74 11.17 -5.15 -18.52
N VAL A 75 11.62 -5.78 -17.43
CA VAL A 75 12.59 -5.18 -16.48
C VAL A 75 13.93 -4.96 -17.16
N VAL A 76 14.43 -5.97 -17.89
CA VAL A 76 15.69 -5.88 -18.62
C VAL A 76 15.63 -4.77 -19.67
N ALA A 77 14.59 -4.74 -20.49
CA ALA A 77 14.41 -3.73 -21.53
C ALA A 77 14.26 -2.31 -20.95
N ALA A 78 13.55 -2.16 -19.82
CA ALA A 78 13.42 -0.86 -19.15
C ALA A 78 14.79 -0.35 -18.67
N LEU A 79 15.62 -1.20 -18.06
CA LEU A 79 16.96 -0.84 -17.59
C LEU A 79 17.88 -0.48 -18.75
N GLU A 80 17.86 -1.22 -19.87
CA GLU A 80 18.62 -0.92 -21.08
C GLU A 80 18.22 0.42 -21.70
N GLN A 81 16.93 0.77 -21.65
CA GLN A 81 16.40 2.04 -22.13
C GLN A 81 16.51 3.19 -21.11
N GLN A 82 17.13 2.95 -19.95
CA GLN A 82 17.22 3.89 -18.83
C GLN A 82 15.86 4.37 -18.30
N ILE A 83 14.83 3.53 -18.43
CA ILE A 83 13.52 3.77 -17.83
C ILE A 83 13.58 3.33 -16.37
N PRO A 84 13.18 4.17 -15.40
CA PRO A 84 13.14 3.79 -13.98
C PRO A 84 12.25 2.58 -13.74
N VAL A 85 12.75 1.59 -13.00
CA VAL A 85 11.98 0.44 -12.51
C VAL A 85 11.81 0.59 -11.01
N ILE A 86 10.57 0.71 -10.56
CA ILE A 86 10.25 0.95 -9.16
C ILE A 86 9.30 -0.12 -8.60
N PRO A 87 9.41 -0.45 -7.31
CA PRO A 87 8.47 -1.35 -6.67
C PRO A 87 7.08 -0.72 -6.51
N ARG A 88 6.05 -1.56 -6.46
CA ARG A 88 4.64 -1.18 -6.23
C ARG A 88 4.46 -0.20 -5.05
N ALA A 89 5.14 -0.48 -3.94
CA ALA A 89 4.99 0.34 -2.73
C ALA A 89 5.55 1.76 -2.90
N LEU A 90 6.59 1.94 -3.73
CA LEU A 90 7.09 3.28 -4.03
C LEU A 90 6.09 4.05 -4.91
N MET A 91 5.42 3.39 -5.86
CA MET A 91 4.33 4.03 -6.63
C MET A 91 3.14 4.40 -5.73
N LEU A 92 2.79 3.56 -4.74
CA LEU A 92 1.77 3.90 -3.75
C LEU A 92 2.19 5.11 -2.89
N ALA A 93 3.47 5.19 -2.51
CA ALA A 93 4.01 6.35 -1.80
C ALA A 93 3.91 7.62 -2.65
N GLU A 94 4.17 7.55 -3.94
CA GLU A 94 3.98 8.69 -4.85
C GLU A 94 2.51 9.13 -4.92
N LEU A 95 1.56 8.19 -4.95
CA LEU A 95 0.13 8.52 -4.85
C LEU A 95 -0.23 9.23 -3.54
N MET A 96 0.38 8.83 -2.41
CA MET A 96 0.16 9.47 -1.10
C MET A 96 0.66 10.92 -1.07
N ARG A 97 1.58 11.33 -1.94
CA ARG A 97 2.07 12.72 -2.02
C ARG A 97 1.01 13.70 -2.52
N PHE A 98 -0.03 13.22 -3.19
CA PHE A 98 -1.12 14.05 -3.70
C PHE A 98 -2.31 14.14 -2.75
N ARG A 99 -2.28 13.43 -1.63
CA ARG A 99 -3.39 13.27 -0.68
C ARG A 99 -2.88 13.11 0.74
N ASP A 100 -3.73 13.39 1.69
CA ASP A 100 -3.47 13.10 3.10
C ASP A 100 -3.54 11.58 3.35
N GLY A 101 -2.37 10.96 3.48
CA GLY A 101 -2.23 9.51 3.58
C GLY A 101 -2.63 8.97 4.96
N ILE A 102 -3.50 7.96 4.98
CA ILE A 102 -3.82 7.13 6.14
C ILE A 102 -3.34 5.72 5.84
N ALA A 103 -2.30 5.26 6.53
CA ALA A 103 -1.69 3.96 6.30
C ALA A 103 -1.98 3.01 7.46
N ILE A 104 -2.53 1.84 7.14
CA ILE A 104 -2.88 0.81 8.11
C ILE A 104 -1.83 -0.30 8.03
N ALA A 105 -0.99 -0.39 9.06
CA ALA A 105 0.06 -1.39 9.21
C ALA A 105 -0.31 -2.43 10.29
N GLY A 106 0.40 -3.52 10.26
CA GLY A 106 0.29 -4.62 11.21
C GLY A 106 0.54 -5.95 10.55
N THR A 107 1.03 -6.93 11.26
CA THR A 107 1.33 -8.24 10.70
C THR A 107 0.06 -8.92 10.19
N HIS A 108 -1.04 -8.82 10.95
CA HIS A 108 -2.31 -9.45 10.62
C HIS A 108 -3.48 -8.47 10.62
N GLY A 109 -4.51 -8.78 9.82
CA GLY A 109 -5.81 -8.11 9.89
C GLY A 109 -5.84 -6.68 9.36
N LYS A 110 -4.91 -6.26 8.50
CA LYS A 110 -4.87 -4.91 7.91
C LYS A 110 -6.11 -4.55 7.09
N THR A 111 -6.60 -5.50 6.29
CA THR A 111 -7.69 -5.27 5.31
C THR A 111 -8.99 -4.79 5.94
N THR A 112 -9.39 -5.35 7.10
CA THR A 112 -10.64 -4.99 7.77
C THR A 112 -10.61 -3.53 8.28
N PRO A 113 -9.63 -3.08 9.08
CA PRO A 113 -9.58 -1.69 9.52
C PRO A 113 -9.36 -0.71 8.36
N THR A 114 -8.64 -1.09 7.30
CA THR A 114 -8.51 -0.27 6.09
C THR A 114 -9.86 -0.05 5.43
N SER A 115 -10.63 -1.12 5.27
CA SER A 115 -11.98 -1.08 4.70
C SER A 115 -12.95 -0.27 5.55
N LEU A 116 -12.91 -0.44 6.89
CA LEU A 116 -13.72 0.32 7.83
C LEU A 116 -13.38 1.81 7.78
N THR A 117 -12.10 2.16 7.79
CA THR A 117 -11.65 3.56 7.68
C THR A 117 -12.14 4.21 6.40
N ALA A 118 -11.97 3.54 5.25
CA ALA A 118 -12.47 4.06 3.97
C ALA A 118 -14.00 4.22 3.97
N SER A 119 -14.72 3.26 4.57
CA SER A 119 -16.19 3.30 4.65
C SER A 119 -16.69 4.42 5.56
N ILE A 120 -16.06 4.62 6.72
CA ILE A 120 -16.41 5.69 7.67
C ILE A 120 -16.19 7.06 7.05
N LEU A 121 -15.03 7.27 6.41
CA LEU A 121 -14.73 8.53 5.71
C LEU A 121 -15.70 8.77 4.56
N GLY A 122 -16.07 7.70 3.81
CA GLY A 122 -17.08 7.78 2.77
C GLY A 122 -18.46 8.15 3.31
N ALA A 123 -18.90 7.54 4.40
CA ALA A 123 -20.17 7.85 5.07
C ALA A 123 -20.20 9.27 5.64
N ALA A 124 -19.06 9.81 6.06
CA ALA A 124 -18.90 11.19 6.50
C ALA A 124 -18.86 12.21 5.34
N GLY A 125 -19.00 11.79 4.09
CA GLY A 125 -18.98 12.67 2.91
C GLY A 125 -17.58 13.12 2.50
N LEU A 126 -16.51 12.53 3.07
CA LEU A 126 -15.12 12.90 2.77
C LEU A 126 -14.57 12.23 1.49
N ASP A 127 -15.33 11.35 0.86
CA ASP A 127 -15.04 10.68 -0.41
C ASP A 127 -13.57 10.31 -0.63
N PRO A 128 -13.00 9.39 0.20
CA PRO A 128 -11.58 9.08 0.17
C PRO A 128 -11.19 8.29 -1.09
N THR A 129 -9.96 8.47 -1.54
CA THR A 129 -9.26 7.48 -2.36
C THR A 129 -8.88 6.30 -1.47
N PHE A 130 -8.98 5.07 -1.96
CA PHE A 130 -8.49 3.91 -1.21
C PHE A 130 -7.82 2.86 -2.11
N VAL A 131 -6.84 2.17 -1.54
CA VAL A 131 -6.17 1.00 -2.11
C VAL A 131 -6.07 -0.07 -1.02
N ILE A 132 -6.80 -1.16 -1.18
CA ILE A 132 -6.99 -2.21 -0.17
C ILE A 132 -6.56 -3.56 -0.76
N GLY A 133 -5.92 -4.42 0.01
CA GLY A 133 -5.51 -5.76 -0.41
C GLY A 133 -6.67 -6.74 -0.65
N GLY A 134 -7.86 -6.45 -0.11
CA GLY A 134 -9.12 -7.17 -0.34
C GLY A 134 -10.18 -6.30 -1.01
N LYS A 135 -11.36 -6.88 -1.29
CA LYS A 135 -12.50 -6.12 -1.81
C LYS A 135 -13.23 -5.38 -0.69
N LEU A 136 -13.46 -4.09 -0.87
CA LEU A 136 -14.37 -3.33 -0.03
C LEU A 136 -15.82 -3.71 -0.35
N ASN A 137 -16.51 -4.38 0.56
CA ASN A 137 -17.87 -4.90 0.33
C ASN A 137 -18.86 -3.80 -0.11
N ALA A 138 -18.77 -2.61 0.45
CA ALA A 138 -19.64 -1.48 0.12
C ALA A 138 -19.41 -0.90 -1.29
N ALA A 139 -18.19 -1.00 -1.82
CA ALA A 139 -17.82 -0.47 -3.13
C ALA A 139 -17.67 -1.57 -4.21
N GLY A 140 -17.64 -2.86 -3.82
CA GLY A 140 -17.44 -3.98 -4.75
C GLY A 140 -16.05 -4.02 -5.43
N THR A 141 -15.14 -3.16 -5.00
CA THR A 141 -13.79 -2.99 -5.59
C THR A 141 -12.73 -2.91 -4.50
N ASN A 142 -11.49 -3.17 -4.86
CA ASN A 142 -10.32 -3.05 -3.97
C ASN A 142 -9.62 -1.69 -4.05
N ALA A 143 -10.00 -0.84 -5.00
CA ALA A 143 -9.47 0.50 -5.12
C ALA A 143 -10.49 1.44 -5.78
N ARG A 144 -10.42 2.71 -5.41
CA ARG A 144 -11.23 3.77 -6.02
C ARG A 144 -10.53 5.12 -5.86
N LEU A 145 -10.57 5.94 -6.91
CA LEU A 145 -10.24 7.35 -6.82
C LEU A 145 -11.44 8.12 -6.26
N GLY A 146 -11.28 8.67 -5.06
CA GLY A 146 -12.22 9.63 -4.47
C GLY A 146 -11.88 11.06 -4.87
N LYS A 147 -12.82 11.99 -4.61
CA LYS A 147 -12.62 13.44 -4.82
C LYS A 147 -12.08 14.14 -3.57
N GLY A 148 -12.11 13.46 -2.42
CA GLY A 148 -11.68 14.00 -1.14
C GLY A 148 -10.16 14.09 -0.99
N GLU A 149 -9.71 14.64 0.12
CA GLU A 149 -8.29 14.90 0.41
C GLU A 149 -7.54 13.67 0.92
N TYR A 150 -8.26 12.63 1.36
CA TYR A 150 -7.65 11.45 1.99
C TYR A 150 -7.38 10.32 1.00
N ILE A 151 -6.27 9.62 1.24
CA ILE A 151 -6.00 8.29 0.67
C ILE A 151 -5.79 7.28 1.79
N VAL A 152 -6.57 6.19 1.79
CA VAL A 152 -6.47 5.10 2.76
C VAL A 152 -5.82 3.91 2.08
N ALA A 153 -4.75 3.39 2.65
CA ALA A 153 -4.03 2.25 2.08
C ALA A 153 -3.50 1.29 3.14
N GLU A 154 -3.36 0.03 2.76
CA GLU A 154 -2.62 -0.94 3.54
C GLU A 154 -1.12 -0.70 3.42
N ALA A 155 -0.42 -0.80 4.54
CA ALA A 155 1.03 -0.70 4.66
C ALA A 155 1.60 -2.10 4.89
N ASP A 156 2.28 -2.65 3.88
CA ASP A 156 2.76 -4.03 3.89
C ASP A 156 4.16 -4.09 4.53
N GLU A 157 4.23 -4.77 5.68
CA GLU A 157 5.47 -4.99 6.42
C GLU A 157 6.20 -6.26 5.97
N SER A 158 5.54 -7.17 5.25
CA SER A 158 6.08 -8.50 4.94
C SER A 158 7.40 -8.47 4.15
N ASP A 159 7.59 -7.44 3.33
CA ASP A 159 8.81 -7.16 2.56
C ASP A 159 9.46 -5.83 2.94
N ALA A 160 9.09 -5.26 4.09
CA ALA A 160 9.49 -3.95 4.57
C ALA A 160 9.12 -2.78 3.63
N SER A 161 8.26 -2.99 2.64
CA SER A 161 7.88 -1.99 1.65
C SER A 161 7.04 -0.84 2.24
N PHE A 162 6.39 -1.04 3.39
CA PHE A 162 5.71 0.01 4.13
C PHE A 162 6.63 1.18 4.49
N LEU A 163 7.94 0.97 4.55
CA LEU A 163 8.92 2.01 4.79
C LEU A 163 9.03 3.06 3.66
N TYR A 164 8.47 2.81 2.49
CA TYR A 164 8.38 3.84 1.44
C TYR A 164 7.27 4.85 1.70
N LEU A 165 6.22 4.46 2.47
CA LEU A 165 5.06 5.30 2.69
C LEU A 165 5.36 6.46 3.63
N THR A 166 4.71 7.60 3.37
CA THR A 166 4.82 8.82 4.19
C THR A 166 3.45 9.33 4.59
N PRO A 167 2.69 8.56 5.42
CA PRO A 167 1.34 8.93 5.79
C PRO A 167 1.34 10.11 6.78
N ILE A 168 0.22 10.84 6.84
CA ILE A 168 -0.03 11.80 7.93
C ILE A 168 -0.67 11.12 9.15
N MET A 169 -1.37 10.01 8.93
CA MET A 169 -1.90 9.15 9.98
C MET A 169 -1.48 7.71 9.75
N SER A 170 -1.01 7.05 10.79
CA SER A 170 -0.69 5.62 10.75
C SER A 170 -1.48 4.87 11.83
N VAL A 171 -1.96 3.69 11.48
CA VAL A 171 -2.57 2.75 12.43
C VAL A 171 -1.69 1.51 12.47
N VAL A 172 -1.32 1.05 13.66
CA VAL A 172 -0.65 -0.24 13.85
C VAL A 172 -1.57 -1.15 14.64
N THR A 173 -2.05 -2.21 13.99
CA THR A 173 -3.03 -3.12 14.58
C THR A 173 -2.39 -4.15 15.51
N ASN A 174 -1.29 -4.71 15.10
CA ASN A 174 -0.46 -5.67 15.84
C ASN A 174 0.92 -5.77 15.20
N ILE A 175 1.84 -6.34 15.92
CA ILE A 175 3.15 -6.78 15.43
C ILE A 175 3.32 -8.23 15.89
N ASP A 176 3.69 -9.13 14.99
CA ASP A 176 3.91 -10.55 15.28
C ASP A 176 5.15 -11.05 14.52
N GLU A 177 5.75 -12.15 14.99
CA GLU A 177 6.95 -12.74 14.44
C GLU A 177 6.64 -13.56 13.17
N ASP A 178 6.04 -12.90 12.16
CA ASP A 178 5.82 -13.46 10.83
C ASP A 178 6.73 -12.77 9.81
N HIS A 179 6.97 -13.39 8.66
CA HIS A 179 7.86 -12.88 7.61
C HIS A 179 9.27 -12.50 8.09
N MET A 180 9.78 -13.23 9.11
CA MET A 180 11.03 -12.92 9.80
C MET A 180 12.28 -12.98 8.91
N ASP A 181 12.22 -13.67 7.76
CA ASP A 181 13.30 -13.65 6.75
C ASP A 181 13.64 -12.22 6.30
N THR A 182 12.64 -11.37 6.14
CA THR A 182 12.79 -9.95 5.78
C THR A 182 13.59 -9.17 6.83
N TYR A 183 13.46 -9.55 8.09
CA TYR A 183 14.10 -8.90 9.23
C TYR A 183 15.32 -9.66 9.77
N GLY A 184 15.81 -10.66 9.02
CA GLY A 184 16.97 -11.47 9.38
C GLY A 184 16.76 -12.24 10.68
N HIS A 185 15.55 -12.72 10.92
CA HIS A 185 15.11 -13.44 12.14
C HIS A 185 15.35 -12.67 13.46
N SER A 186 15.30 -11.33 13.41
CA SER A 186 15.50 -10.46 14.59
C SER A 186 14.22 -9.66 14.89
N VAL A 187 13.67 -9.90 16.07
CA VAL A 187 12.52 -9.16 16.61
C VAL A 187 12.86 -7.68 16.79
N GLU A 188 14.09 -7.35 17.16
CA GLU A 188 14.55 -5.97 17.31
C GLU A 188 14.52 -5.23 15.97
N LYS A 189 14.90 -5.89 14.87
CA LYS A 189 14.83 -5.30 13.53
C LYS A 189 13.39 -5.12 13.06
N LEU A 190 12.51 -6.08 13.36
CA LEU A 190 11.08 -5.95 13.12
C LEU A 190 10.50 -4.75 13.88
N HIS A 191 10.75 -4.65 15.18
CA HIS A 191 10.35 -3.52 16.02
C HIS A 191 10.88 -2.21 15.46
N GLN A 192 12.17 -2.15 15.09
CA GLN A 192 12.78 -0.95 14.54
C GLN A 192 12.11 -0.53 13.23
N ALA A 193 11.75 -1.46 12.34
CA ALA A 193 11.05 -1.16 11.11
C ALA A 193 9.67 -0.49 11.37
N PHE A 194 8.91 -0.96 12.35
CA PHE A 194 7.65 -0.30 12.74
C PHE A 194 7.89 1.09 13.36
N VAL A 195 8.92 1.25 14.18
CA VAL A 195 9.33 2.57 14.70
C VAL A 195 9.69 3.51 13.54
N ASP A 196 10.49 3.05 12.59
CA ASP A 196 10.91 3.83 11.42
C ASP A 196 9.71 4.20 10.55
N PHE A 197 8.77 3.28 10.33
CA PHE A 197 7.52 3.56 9.63
C PHE A 197 6.71 4.68 10.31
N ILE A 198 6.51 4.61 11.63
CA ILE A 198 5.81 5.63 12.39
C ILE A 198 6.54 6.97 12.30
N HIS A 199 7.88 6.96 12.35
CA HIS A 199 8.69 8.17 12.26
C HIS A 199 8.70 8.82 10.87
N ARG A 200 8.22 8.13 9.82
CA ARG A 200 8.01 8.73 8.50
C ARG A 200 6.88 9.76 8.44
N MET A 201 5.99 9.74 9.41
CA MET A 201 4.96 10.77 9.50
C MET A 201 5.56 12.16 9.71
N PRO A 202 4.94 13.22 9.19
CA PRO A 202 5.32 14.58 9.51
C PRO A 202 5.13 14.88 11.01
N PHE A 203 5.66 16.00 11.48
CA PHE A 203 5.60 16.38 12.91
C PHE A 203 4.16 16.63 13.40
N TYR A 204 3.24 16.95 12.51
CA TYR A 204 1.81 17.15 12.77
C TYR A 204 0.97 15.88 12.59
N GLY A 205 1.57 14.81 12.13
CA GLY A 205 0.91 13.52 11.97
C GLY A 205 0.62 12.85 13.31
N LYS A 206 -0.26 11.83 13.30
CA LYS A 206 -0.62 11.08 14.50
C LYS A 206 -0.67 9.57 14.24
N ALA A 207 -0.05 8.78 15.11
CA ALA A 207 -0.16 7.33 15.11
C ALA A 207 -1.28 6.85 16.04
N PHE A 208 -1.93 5.74 15.66
CA PHE A 208 -2.89 5.00 16.50
C PHE A 208 -2.36 3.59 16.70
N LEU A 209 -2.05 3.23 17.95
CA LEU A 209 -1.26 2.05 18.29
C LEU A 209 -2.07 1.10 19.18
N CYS A 210 -2.31 -0.13 18.70
CA CYS A 210 -3.07 -1.14 19.42
C CYS A 210 -2.22 -1.75 20.54
N ILE A 211 -2.54 -1.42 21.80
CA ILE A 211 -1.81 -1.94 22.95
C ILE A 211 -2.24 -3.34 23.40
N ASP A 212 -3.18 -3.97 22.74
CA ASP A 212 -3.47 -5.40 22.95
C ASP A 212 -2.32 -6.29 22.47
N SER A 213 -1.48 -5.78 21.54
CA SER A 213 -0.25 -6.44 21.09
C SER A 213 0.94 -6.09 22.01
N GLU A 214 1.58 -7.11 22.58
CA GLU A 214 2.77 -6.95 23.44
C GLU A 214 3.92 -6.29 22.67
N HIS A 215 4.14 -6.66 21.42
CA HIS A 215 5.18 -6.08 20.57
C HIS A 215 4.91 -4.59 20.27
N VAL A 216 3.64 -4.18 20.10
CA VAL A 216 3.30 -2.76 19.99
C VAL A 216 3.59 -2.02 21.29
N ARG A 217 3.25 -2.59 22.45
CA ARG A 217 3.64 -2.01 23.76
C ARG A 217 5.16 -1.85 23.89
N ALA A 218 5.92 -2.84 23.40
CA ALA A 218 7.38 -2.82 23.49
C ALA A 218 8.04 -1.69 22.70
N ILE A 219 7.40 -1.21 21.63
CA ILE A 219 7.95 -0.10 20.83
C ILE A 219 7.52 1.29 21.31
N LEU A 220 6.48 1.43 22.13
CA LEU A 220 5.98 2.74 22.61
C LEU A 220 7.09 3.65 23.15
N PRO A 221 8.04 3.18 24.01
CA PRO A 221 9.10 4.03 24.54
C PRO A 221 10.05 4.60 23.47
N LYS A 222 10.06 4.03 22.26
CA LYS A 222 10.90 4.46 21.14
C LYS A 222 10.20 5.45 20.20
N ILE A 223 8.89 5.68 20.39
CA ILE A 223 8.09 6.56 19.51
C ILE A 223 8.23 8.01 19.96
N SER A 224 8.75 8.85 19.09
CA SER A 224 8.89 10.30 19.31
C SER A 224 7.85 11.14 18.53
N LYS A 225 6.91 10.49 17.85
CA LYS A 225 5.80 11.15 17.14
C LYS A 225 4.56 11.20 18.03
N PRO A 226 3.62 12.15 17.79
CA PRO A 226 2.34 12.13 18.46
C PRO A 226 1.60 10.82 18.21
N TYR A 227 1.10 10.18 19.27
CA TYR A 227 0.30 8.97 19.12
C TYR A 227 -0.87 8.95 20.12
N ALA A 228 -1.82 8.09 19.86
CA ALA A 228 -2.82 7.63 20.81
C ALA A 228 -2.83 6.10 20.81
N THR A 229 -3.06 5.52 21.97
CA THR A 229 -3.20 4.08 22.13
C THR A 229 -4.66 3.67 22.06
N TYR A 230 -4.92 2.47 21.56
CA TYR A 230 -6.25 1.88 21.57
C TYR A 230 -6.19 0.38 21.86
N GLY A 231 -7.30 -0.19 22.32
CA GLY A 231 -7.39 -1.61 22.63
C GLY A 231 -8.60 -1.97 23.47
N LEU A 232 -8.59 -3.18 24.03
CA LEU A 232 -9.58 -3.68 24.98
C LEU A 232 -9.19 -3.37 26.44
N ASP A 233 -7.90 -3.08 26.66
CA ASP A 233 -7.34 -2.74 27.96
C ASP A 233 -7.71 -1.29 28.33
N ASP A 234 -8.20 -1.07 29.53
CA ASP A 234 -8.64 0.23 30.04
C ASP A 234 -7.49 1.23 30.27
N THR A 235 -6.24 0.78 30.14
CA THR A 235 -5.05 1.65 30.13
C THR A 235 -4.82 2.33 28.79
N ALA A 236 -5.55 1.95 27.73
CA ALA A 236 -5.49 2.63 26.44
C ALA A 236 -6.19 4.00 26.49
N ASP A 237 -5.73 4.96 25.67
CA ASP A 237 -6.39 6.26 25.51
C ASP A 237 -7.82 6.11 24.95
N ILE A 238 -8.04 5.08 24.13
CA ILE A 238 -9.33 4.74 23.52
C ILE A 238 -9.54 3.24 23.72
N TYR A 239 -10.53 2.85 24.50
CA TYR A 239 -10.81 1.44 24.77
C TYR A 239 -12.29 1.09 24.60
N ALA A 240 -12.54 -0.17 24.26
CA ALA A 240 -13.90 -0.71 24.15
C ALA A 240 -14.41 -1.13 25.55
N THR A 241 -15.66 -0.78 25.87
CA THR A 241 -16.36 -1.18 27.10
C THR A 241 -17.42 -2.22 26.80
#